data_77b2dbdecb1312cb06e4ada0298f1df1
#
_entry.id   77b2dbdecb1312cb06e4ada0298f1df1
#
_cell.length_a   1.000
_cell.length_b   1.000
_cell.length_c   1.000
_cell.angle_alpha   90.00
_cell.angle_beta   90.00
_cell.angle_gamma   90.00
#
_symmetry.space_group_name_H-M   'P 1'
#
loop_
_entity.id
_entity.type
_entity.pdbx_description
1 polymer ?
#
loop_
_entity_poly.entity_id
_entity_poly.type
_entity_poly.pdbx_seq_one_letter_code
_entity_poly.pdbx_strand_id
1 'polypeptide(L)'
;MIKINNKFTLIRAIILFTLLTPINSAQAGNHPKLILQITVDALRGDLPNRFANVLGDGGFRYLMDQGIYYTNAHYQHANTETIVGHASLATGTVPALHGMVGNVWYDRDDGRLVYNIEDARYGLLTAGADVDRDTEIDPTQ
;
A
#
# COMPACT_ATOMS: atom_id res chain seq x y z
N MET A 1 -24.08 -68.67 5.20
CA MET A 1 -24.46 -67.53 6.09
C MET A 1 -23.28 -66.54 6.09
N ILE A 2 -23.33 -65.48 5.28
CA ILE A 2 -22.23 -64.52 5.09
C ILE A 2 -22.34 -63.46 6.18
N LYS A 3 -21.38 -63.44 7.11
CA LYS A 3 -21.27 -62.35 8.12
C LYS A 3 -20.76 -61.07 7.42
N ILE A 4 -21.64 -60.14 7.18
CA ILE A 4 -21.28 -58.82 6.68
C ILE A 4 -20.56 -58.07 7.83
N ASN A 5 -19.32 -57.68 7.62
CA ASN A 5 -18.49 -57.05 8.63
C ASN A 5 -18.90 -55.59 8.78
N ASN A 6 -19.64 -55.26 9.84
CA ASN A 6 -20.23 -53.93 10.13
C ASN A 6 -19.21 -52.79 10.12
N LYS A 7 -17.91 -53.08 10.28
CA LYS A 7 -16.87 -52.05 10.25
C LYS A 7 -16.69 -51.43 8.85
N PHE A 8 -16.82 -52.25 7.79
CA PHE A 8 -16.72 -51.71 6.41
C PHE A 8 -17.94 -50.87 5.99
N THR A 9 -19.11 -51.21 6.53
CA THR A 9 -20.34 -50.44 6.27
C THR A 9 -20.30 -49.07 6.94
N LEU A 10 -19.76 -48.98 8.15
CA LEU A 10 -19.61 -47.75 8.91
C LEU A 10 -18.58 -46.80 8.23
N ILE A 11 -17.45 -47.32 7.78
CA ILE A 11 -16.41 -46.55 7.07
C ILE A 11 -16.95 -45.99 5.75
N ARG A 12 -17.71 -46.75 5.00
CA ARG A 12 -18.36 -46.31 3.75
C ARG A 12 -19.39 -45.21 3.99
N ALA A 13 -20.17 -45.30 5.07
CA ALA A 13 -21.12 -44.27 5.48
C ALA A 13 -20.43 -42.94 5.89
N ILE A 14 -19.31 -43.03 6.60
CA ILE A 14 -18.55 -41.84 7.01
C ILE A 14 -17.92 -41.15 5.78
N ILE A 15 -17.33 -41.93 4.85
CA ILE A 15 -16.75 -41.35 3.62
C ILE A 15 -17.83 -40.71 2.73
N LEU A 16 -19.02 -41.30 2.65
CA LEU A 16 -20.13 -40.71 1.88
C LEU A 16 -20.68 -39.44 2.51
N PHE A 17 -20.67 -39.35 3.84
CA PHE A 17 -21.13 -38.17 4.58
C PHE A 17 -20.16 -36.98 4.47
N THR A 18 -18.85 -37.24 4.40
CA THR A 18 -17.86 -36.19 4.19
C THR A 18 -17.84 -35.61 2.78
N LEU A 19 -18.32 -36.38 1.78
CA LEU A 19 -18.47 -35.90 0.40
C LEU A 19 -19.73 -35.05 0.17
N LEU A 20 -20.66 -35.05 1.12
CA LEU A 20 -21.90 -34.25 1.09
C LEU A 20 -21.85 -32.94 1.87
N THR A 21 -20.70 -32.60 2.45
CA THR A 21 -20.54 -31.25 3.00
C THR A 21 -20.65 -30.25 1.85
N PRO A 22 -21.59 -29.30 1.88
CA PRO A 22 -21.65 -28.27 0.87
C PRO A 22 -20.31 -27.56 0.88
N ILE A 23 -19.59 -27.59 -0.24
CA ILE A 23 -18.50 -26.67 -0.50
C ILE A 23 -19.20 -25.30 -0.44
N ASN A 24 -19.11 -24.63 0.70
CA ASN A 24 -19.44 -23.21 0.74
C ASN A 24 -18.54 -22.56 -0.31
N SER A 25 -19.06 -22.42 -1.51
CA SER A 25 -18.48 -21.53 -2.51
C SER A 25 -18.32 -20.21 -1.77
N ALA A 26 -17.08 -19.81 -1.52
CA ALA A 26 -16.79 -18.49 -1.03
C ALA A 26 -17.52 -17.57 -1.98
N GLN A 27 -18.62 -17.00 -1.49
CA GLN A 27 -19.44 -16.09 -2.26
C GLN A 27 -18.48 -14.95 -2.57
N ALA A 28 -18.11 -14.83 -3.85
CA ALA A 28 -17.26 -13.75 -4.32
C ALA A 28 -17.95 -12.46 -3.85
N GLY A 29 -17.49 -11.96 -2.70
CA GLY A 29 -18.02 -10.74 -2.13
C GLY A 29 -17.96 -9.67 -3.20
N ASN A 30 -18.89 -8.74 -3.22
CA ASN A 30 -18.86 -7.59 -4.11
C ASN A 30 -17.49 -6.94 -3.99
N HIS A 31 -16.59 -7.23 -4.92
CA HIS A 31 -15.29 -6.57 -4.97
C HIS A 31 -15.53 -5.07 -5.17
N PRO A 32 -14.81 -4.22 -4.44
CA PRO A 32 -14.94 -2.79 -4.64
C PRO A 32 -14.65 -2.45 -6.10
N LYS A 33 -15.53 -1.68 -6.71
CA LYS A 33 -15.35 -1.24 -8.11
C LYS A 33 -14.29 -0.15 -8.24
N LEU A 34 -13.97 0.52 -7.15
CA LEU A 34 -12.98 1.57 -7.08
C LEU A 34 -12.28 1.52 -5.72
N ILE A 35 -10.97 1.62 -5.71
CA ILE A 35 -10.16 1.86 -4.53
C ILE A 35 -9.51 3.23 -4.74
N LEU A 36 -9.83 4.18 -3.87
CA LEU A 36 -9.24 5.52 -3.88
C LEU A 36 -8.24 5.63 -2.72
N GLN A 37 -6.97 5.84 -3.04
CA GLN A 37 -5.94 6.18 -2.08
C GLN A 37 -5.73 7.69 -2.06
N ILE A 38 -5.84 8.31 -0.89
CA ILE A 38 -5.55 9.73 -0.68
C ILE A 38 -4.38 9.83 0.28
N THR A 39 -3.27 10.36 -0.19
CA THR A 39 -2.09 10.63 0.64
C THR A 39 -1.97 12.13 0.85
N VAL A 40 -1.86 12.56 2.10
CA VAL A 40 -1.68 13.97 2.46
C VAL A 40 -0.24 14.15 2.90
N ASP A 41 0.54 14.83 2.07
CA ASP A 41 1.95 15.09 2.36
C ASP A 41 2.13 15.94 3.62
N ALA A 42 3.24 15.70 4.33
CA ALA A 42 3.60 16.37 5.58
C ALA A 42 2.53 16.33 6.70
N LEU A 43 1.46 15.55 6.54
CA LEU A 43 0.45 15.39 7.59
C LEU A 43 0.96 14.49 8.72
N ARG A 44 1.29 15.09 9.85
CA ARG A 44 1.65 14.33 11.05
C ARG A 44 0.45 13.59 11.62
N GLY A 45 0.63 12.31 11.95
CA GLY A 45 -0.47 11.38 12.30
C GLY A 45 -1.32 11.79 13.50
N ASP A 46 -0.82 12.63 14.41
CA ASP A 46 -1.59 13.12 15.57
C ASP A 46 -2.48 14.34 15.26
N LEU A 47 -2.23 15.05 14.14
CA LEU A 47 -2.94 16.29 13.83
C LEU A 47 -4.45 16.11 13.66
N PRO A 48 -4.97 15.08 13.00
CA PRO A 48 -6.42 14.87 12.89
C PRO A 48 -7.10 14.80 14.25
N ASN A 49 -6.53 14.06 15.20
CA ASN A 49 -7.05 13.98 16.57
C ASN A 49 -6.90 15.30 17.33
N ARG A 50 -5.73 15.93 17.22
CA ARG A 50 -5.42 17.16 17.94
C ARG A 50 -6.37 18.30 17.57
N PHE A 51 -6.78 18.34 16.32
CA PHE A 51 -7.66 19.39 15.79
C PHE A 51 -9.10 18.91 15.53
N ALA A 52 -9.49 17.75 16.05
CA ALA A 52 -10.83 17.17 15.84
C ALA A 52 -11.97 18.15 16.16
N ASN A 53 -11.80 18.99 17.17
CA ASN A 53 -12.84 19.95 17.62
C ASN A 53 -13.07 21.12 16.64
N VAL A 54 -12.10 21.40 15.76
CA VAL A 54 -12.18 22.48 14.78
C VAL A 54 -12.37 21.99 13.35
N LEU A 55 -12.31 20.66 13.15
CA LEU A 55 -12.63 20.04 11.87
C LEU A 55 -14.14 20.11 11.62
N GLY A 56 -14.55 20.46 10.41
CA GLY A 56 -15.95 20.38 9.99
C GLY A 56 -16.44 18.92 9.92
N ASP A 57 -17.75 18.72 9.78
CA ASP A 57 -18.39 17.39 9.81
C ASP A 57 -18.03 16.51 8.60
N GLY A 58 -17.51 17.10 7.51
CA GLY A 58 -16.99 16.38 6.35
C GLY A 58 -15.51 16.04 6.46
N GLY A 59 -14.92 15.52 5.37
CA GLY A 59 -13.49 15.24 5.27
C GLY A 59 -12.97 14.28 6.34
N PHE A 60 -11.94 14.71 7.07
CA PHE A 60 -11.30 13.87 8.09
C PHE A 60 -12.26 13.37 9.16
N ARG A 61 -13.13 14.25 9.70
CA ARG A 61 -14.11 13.84 10.71
C ARG A 61 -15.03 12.76 10.19
N TYR A 62 -15.61 12.94 9.01
CA TYR A 62 -16.47 11.95 8.39
C TYR A 62 -15.75 10.61 8.22
N LEU A 63 -14.50 10.61 7.73
CA LEU A 63 -13.73 9.39 7.54
C LEU A 63 -13.37 8.71 8.87
N MET A 64 -13.07 9.48 9.91
CA MET A 64 -12.79 8.96 11.25
C MET A 64 -14.03 8.35 11.90
N ASP A 65 -15.21 8.95 11.69
CA ASP A 65 -16.48 8.52 12.31
C ASP A 65 -17.12 7.34 11.57
N GLN A 66 -16.98 7.28 10.24
CA GLN A 66 -17.63 6.27 9.40
C GLN A 66 -16.70 5.14 8.95
N GLY A 67 -15.41 5.32 9.10
CA GLY A 67 -14.38 4.38 8.68
C GLY A 67 -13.66 3.71 9.85
N ILE A 68 -12.52 3.10 9.54
CA ILE A 68 -11.59 2.57 10.53
C ILE A 68 -10.42 3.55 10.64
N TYR A 69 -10.24 4.12 11.83
CA TYR A 69 -9.16 5.04 12.12
C TYR A 69 -8.07 4.37 12.95
N TYR A 70 -6.90 4.19 12.36
CA TYR A 70 -5.73 3.62 13.04
C TYR A 70 -4.95 4.72 13.74
N THR A 71 -5.02 4.77 15.07
CA THR A 71 -4.36 5.80 15.88
C THR A 71 -2.88 5.55 16.15
N ASN A 72 -2.39 4.36 15.80
CA ASN A 72 -1.01 3.93 16.06
C ASN A 72 -0.40 3.21 14.85
N ALA A 73 -0.55 3.81 13.66
CA ALA A 73 0.07 3.30 12.44
C ALA A 73 1.45 3.94 12.26
N HIS A 74 2.47 3.12 12.00
CA HIS A 74 3.84 3.55 11.82
C HIS A 74 4.46 2.92 10.60
N TYR A 75 5.35 3.65 9.93
CA TYR A 75 6.24 3.07 8.95
C TYR A 75 7.22 2.10 9.61
N GLN A 76 7.62 1.07 8.88
CA GLN A 76 8.62 0.10 9.33
C GLN A 76 10.07 0.55 9.04
N HIS A 77 10.26 1.74 8.48
CA HIS A 77 11.55 2.32 8.13
C HIS A 77 11.70 3.70 8.76
N ALA A 78 12.96 4.13 8.97
CA ALA A 78 13.26 5.36 9.68
C ALA A 78 13.18 6.61 8.80
N ASN A 79 13.64 6.54 7.54
CA ASN A 79 13.56 7.68 6.64
C ASN A 79 12.12 7.81 6.09
N THR A 80 11.48 8.93 6.38
CA THR A 80 10.11 9.23 5.97
C THR A 80 10.03 10.53 5.16
N GLU A 81 11.07 10.80 4.36
CA GLU A 81 11.02 11.86 3.37
C GLU A 81 9.87 11.64 2.38
N THR A 82 9.48 12.70 1.70
CA THR A 82 8.29 12.73 0.86
C THR A 82 8.21 11.53 -0.10
N ILE A 83 9.21 11.35 -0.96
CA ILE A 83 9.16 10.25 -1.94
C ILE A 83 9.22 8.87 -1.30
N VAL A 84 9.98 8.72 -0.22
CA VAL A 84 10.09 7.46 0.51
C VAL A 84 8.75 7.02 1.08
N GLY A 85 8.05 7.97 1.72
CA GLY A 85 6.71 7.73 2.27
C GLY A 85 5.67 7.45 1.18
N HIS A 86 5.63 8.27 0.13
CA HIS A 86 4.69 8.10 -0.99
C HIS A 86 4.92 6.77 -1.73
N ALA A 87 6.18 6.42 -2.03
CA ALA A 87 6.51 5.15 -2.67
C ALA A 87 6.12 3.96 -1.79
N SER A 88 6.36 4.03 -0.48
CA SER A 88 5.97 2.97 0.47
C SER A 88 4.46 2.78 0.50
N LEU A 89 3.67 3.86 0.54
CA LEU A 89 2.21 3.80 0.52
C LEU A 89 1.67 3.30 -0.83
N ALA A 90 2.24 3.75 -1.94
CA ALA A 90 1.79 3.37 -3.27
C ALA A 90 2.10 1.91 -3.61
N THR A 91 3.22 1.38 -3.12
CA THR A 91 3.68 0.02 -3.43
C THR A 91 3.34 -1.01 -2.36
N GLY A 92 2.98 -0.56 -1.16
CA GLY A 92 2.75 -1.43 0.00
C GLY A 92 4.02 -2.10 0.52
N THR A 93 5.22 -1.54 0.20
CA THR A 93 6.49 -2.13 0.58
C THR A 93 7.43 -1.12 1.26
N VAL A 94 8.69 -1.47 1.47
CA VAL A 94 9.68 -0.67 2.19
C VAL A 94 10.82 -0.22 1.25
N PRO A 95 11.59 0.83 1.60
CA PRO A 95 12.65 1.39 0.75
C PRO A 95 13.66 0.36 0.22
N ALA A 96 13.98 -0.65 1.01
CA ALA A 96 14.87 -1.75 0.59
C ALA A 96 14.34 -2.56 -0.60
N LEU A 97 13.02 -2.52 -0.85
CA LEU A 97 12.37 -3.26 -1.94
C LEU A 97 11.99 -2.36 -3.11
N HIS A 98 11.45 -1.16 -2.84
CA HIS A 98 11.05 -0.25 -3.93
C HIS A 98 12.18 0.66 -4.41
N GLY A 99 13.31 0.73 -3.69
CA GLY A 99 14.51 1.45 -4.12
C GLY A 99 14.52 2.97 -3.91
N MET A 100 13.40 3.58 -3.51
CA MET A 100 13.35 5.01 -3.20
C MET A 100 13.85 5.24 -1.78
N VAL A 101 15.09 5.72 -1.64
CA VAL A 101 15.77 5.83 -0.35
C VAL A 101 15.79 7.26 0.21
N GLY A 102 15.50 8.25 -0.61
CA GLY A 102 15.48 9.68 -0.24
C GLY A 102 14.89 10.52 -1.36
N ASN A 103 14.65 11.81 -1.10
CA ASN A 103 14.31 12.77 -2.17
C ASN A 103 15.50 12.99 -3.10
N VAL A 104 16.70 12.92 -2.54
CA VAL A 104 17.99 13.02 -3.23
C VAL A 104 18.94 12.01 -2.59
N TRP A 105 19.74 11.33 -3.39
CA TRP A 105 20.79 10.44 -2.88
C TRP A 105 22.03 10.47 -3.78
N TYR A 106 23.14 10.04 -3.23
CA TYR A 106 24.37 9.89 -3.99
C TYR A 106 24.38 8.52 -4.68
N ASP A 107 24.37 8.53 -6.01
CA ASP A 107 24.54 7.32 -6.80
C ASP A 107 26.03 7.02 -6.94
N ARG A 108 26.43 5.81 -6.52
CA ARG A 108 27.83 5.40 -6.52
C ARG A 108 28.33 4.99 -7.90
N ASP A 109 27.45 4.52 -8.74
CA ASP A 109 27.79 4.09 -10.10
C ASP A 109 27.97 5.30 -11.01
N ASP A 110 27.10 6.29 -10.89
CA ASP A 110 27.15 7.56 -11.61
C ASP A 110 28.10 8.58 -10.96
N GLY A 111 28.46 8.41 -9.70
CA GLY A 111 29.38 9.28 -8.96
C GLY A 111 28.83 10.69 -8.69
N ARG A 112 27.50 10.86 -8.62
CA ARG A 112 26.82 12.15 -8.45
C ARG A 112 25.57 12.05 -7.56
N LEU A 113 25.00 13.19 -7.22
CA LEU A 113 23.68 13.27 -6.64
C LEU A 113 22.62 12.97 -7.72
N VAL A 114 21.60 12.19 -7.35
CA VAL A 114 20.44 11.83 -8.17
C VAL A 114 19.19 12.25 -7.44
N TYR A 115 18.28 12.91 -8.15
CA TYR A 115 16.97 13.27 -7.63
C TYR A 115 15.94 12.18 -7.95
N ASN A 116 15.00 11.97 -7.05
CA ASN A 116 13.99 10.91 -7.16
C ASN A 116 13.13 10.99 -8.43
N ILE A 117 13.02 12.17 -9.05
CA ILE A 117 12.24 12.41 -10.27
C ILE A 117 13.04 12.23 -11.56
N GLU A 118 14.35 11.97 -11.47
CA GLU A 118 15.17 11.79 -12.66
C GLU A 118 14.86 10.44 -13.32
N ASP A 119 14.54 10.48 -14.59
CA ASP A 119 14.51 9.31 -15.46
C ASP A 119 14.97 9.69 -16.86
N ALA A 120 16.15 9.21 -17.25
CA ALA A 120 16.75 9.52 -18.56
C ALA A 120 15.89 9.08 -19.76
N ARG A 121 14.92 8.16 -19.53
CA ARG A 121 14.00 7.69 -20.57
C ARG A 121 12.86 8.67 -20.85
N TYR A 122 12.61 9.59 -19.94
CA TYR A 122 11.50 10.54 -20.00
C TYR A 122 12.05 11.95 -19.86
N GLY A 123 12.12 12.68 -20.96
CA GLY A 123 12.48 14.09 -20.97
C GLY A 123 11.31 15.00 -20.59
N LEU A 124 11.59 16.28 -20.37
CA LEU A 124 10.55 17.28 -20.19
C LEU A 124 9.72 17.42 -21.48
N LEU A 125 8.40 17.56 -21.32
CA LEU A 125 7.48 17.74 -22.45
C LEU A 125 7.61 19.14 -23.11
N THR A 126 8.29 20.07 -22.45
CA THR A 126 8.50 21.43 -22.96
C THR A 126 9.57 21.41 -24.06
N ALA A 127 9.19 21.81 -25.27
CA ALA A 127 10.11 21.87 -26.39
C ALA A 127 11.27 22.81 -26.08
N GLY A 128 12.51 22.32 -26.26
CA GLY A 128 13.73 23.08 -26.03
C GLY A 128 14.15 23.26 -24.59
N ALA A 129 13.48 22.59 -23.63
CA ALA A 129 13.96 22.49 -22.27
C ALA A 129 15.15 21.53 -22.23
N ASP A 130 16.32 22.06 -21.97
CA ASP A 130 17.52 21.29 -21.63
C ASP A 130 17.59 21.18 -20.13
N VAL A 131 17.56 19.97 -19.60
CA VAL A 131 17.77 19.73 -18.16
C VAL A 131 19.25 19.45 -18.00
N ASP A 132 19.97 20.45 -17.60
CA ASP A 132 21.34 20.26 -17.15
C ASP A 132 21.30 19.46 -15.83
N ARG A 133 21.67 18.20 -15.91
CA ARG A 133 21.70 17.29 -14.75
C ARG A 133 22.78 17.61 -13.75
N ASP A 134 23.76 18.45 -14.14
CA ASP A 134 24.87 18.86 -13.30
C ASP A 134 24.59 20.16 -12.53
N THR A 135 23.51 20.86 -12.86
CA THR A 135 23.07 22.00 -12.05
C THR A 135 22.18 21.50 -10.90
N GLU A 136 22.44 22.03 -9.71
CA GLU A 136 21.58 21.88 -8.54
C GLU A 136 20.23 22.57 -8.79
N ILE A 137 19.44 22.05 -9.72
CA ILE A 137 18.06 22.48 -9.87
C ILE A 137 17.31 21.79 -8.75
N ASP A 138 16.93 22.57 -7.75
CA ASP A 138 15.98 22.13 -6.75
C ASP A 138 14.66 21.80 -7.48
N PRO A 139 14.24 20.53 -7.56
CA PRO A 139 13.01 20.15 -8.24
C PRO A 139 11.75 20.69 -7.55
N THR A 140 11.91 21.40 -6.42
CA THR A 140 10.82 22.00 -5.64
C THR A 140 10.60 23.48 -5.97
N GLN A 141 11.39 24.08 -6.87
CA GLN A 141 11.21 25.47 -7.31
C GLN A 141 10.42 25.58 -8.59
#